data_7a9b5d7423cb27bc0ea26671fe222238
#
_entry.id   7a9b5d7423cb27bc0ea26671fe222238
#
_cell.length_a   1.000
_cell.length_b   1.000
_cell.length_c   1.000
_cell.angle_alpha   90.00
_cell.angle_beta   90.00
_cell.angle_gamma   90.00
#
_symmetry.space_group_name_H-M   'P 1'
#
loop_
_entity.id
_entity.type
_entity.pdbx_description
1 polymer ?
#
loop_
_entity_poly.entity_id
_entity_poly.type
_entity_poly.pdbx_seq_one_letter_code
_entity_poly.pdbx_strand_id
1 'polypeptide(L)'
;FDLTDLANLGDRIIAMSRAGMLAEVAKLPVGQYRNAMRIDGYEREIDLVATLTINDAGIAIDFDGTSDVSSYGINVPITYTEAYASFGVRCVIGGEIPNNAGSLSTIKVTAPAGSILNAPHPCAVTARHVIGQMLPDVVLGCLGQAIPDRVPAEGTSCLWNPVLLSGHGLTETQAAPDDQPFAMNTFHAGGTGARPGKDGLSATAFPSGVRNTPVEI
;
A
#
# COMPACT_ATOMS: atom_id res chain seq x y z
N PHE A 1 -17.75 32.93 9.56
CA PHE A 1 -18.38 31.76 8.97
C PHE A 1 -19.65 31.43 9.72
N ASP A 2 -20.78 31.39 9.02
CA ASP A 2 -22.01 30.85 9.56
C ASP A 2 -21.91 29.33 9.53
N LEU A 3 -21.73 28.72 10.70
CA LEU A 3 -21.53 27.28 10.85
C LEU A 3 -22.86 26.51 10.99
N THR A 4 -23.98 27.17 10.72
CA THR A 4 -25.32 26.56 10.85
C THR A 4 -25.60 25.50 9.79
N ASP A 5 -24.79 25.43 8.72
CA ASP A 5 -24.95 24.45 7.63
C ASP A 5 -23.64 23.71 7.32
N LEU A 6 -23.21 22.89 8.27
CA LEU A 6 -22.01 22.05 8.13
C LEU A 6 -22.16 20.98 7.03
N ALA A 7 -23.38 20.52 6.77
CA ALA A 7 -23.64 19.51 5.74
C ALA A 7 -23.31 20.06 4.34
N ASN A 8 -23.83 21.22 3.99
CA ASN A 8 -23.55 21.90 2.73
C ASN A 8 -22.07 22.25 2.56
N LEU A 9 -21.39 22.65 3.64
CA LEU A 9 -19.93 22.88 3.61
C LEU A 9 -19.19 21.57 3.31
N GLY A 10 -19.57 20.48 3.96
CA GLY A 10 -18.99 19.15 3.74
C GLY A 10 -19.16 18.69 2.28
N ASP A 11 -20.38 18.78 1.75
CA ASP A 11 -20.70 18.42 0.37
C ASP A 11 -19.90 19.25 -0.64
N ARG A 12 -19.74 20.54 -0.38
CA ARG A 12 -18.93 21.42 -1.22
C ARG A 12 -17.45 21.03 -1.21
N ILE A 13 -16.88 20.72 -0.04
CA ILE A 13 -15.48 20.28 0.08
C ILE A 13 -15.29 18.98 -0.70
N ILE A 14 -16.19 18.00 -0.57
CA ILE A 14 -16.16 16.73 -1.29
C ILE A 14 -16.24 16.96 -2.79
N ALA A 15 -17.19 17.79 -3.24
CA ALA A 15 -17.36 18.10 -4.67
C ALA A 15 -16.12 18.77 -5.27
N MET A 16 -15.54 19.74 -4.57
CA MET A 16 -14.32 20.44 -5.00
C MET A 16 -13.13 19.48 -5.07
N SER A 17 -12.95 18.62 -4.08
CA SER A 17 -11.87 17.64 -4.08
C SER A 17 -12.00 16.63 -5.21
N ARG A 18 -13.24 16.20 -5.52
CA ARG A 18 -13.51 15.33 -6.67
C ARG A 18 -13.18 16.03 -7.99
N ALA A 19 -13.65 17.25 -8.18
CA ALA A 19 -13.38 18.01 -9.39
C ALA A 19 -11.88 18.28 -9.57
N GLY A 20 -11.18 18.66 -8.50
CA GLY A 20 -9.73 18.86 -8.52
C GLY A 20 -8.99 17.58 -8.91
N MET A 21 -9.38 16.42 -8.35
CA MET A 21 -8.73 15.16 -8.68
C MET A 21 -8.98 14.76 -10.15
N LEU A 22 -10.19 14.93 -10.66
CA LEU A 22 -10.48 14.67 -12.08
C LEU A 22 -9.68 15.61 -13.01
N ALA A 23 -9.46 16.86 -12.61
CA ALA A 23 -8.62 17.79 -13.36
C ALA A 23 -7.14 17.35 -13.37
N GLU A 24 -6.63 16.72 -12.31
CA GLU A 24 -5.28 16.13 -12.31
C GLU A 24 -5.22 14.87 -13.17
N VAL A 25 -6.25 14.00 -13.11
CA VAL A 25 -6.32 12.80 -13.95
C VAL A 25 -6.40 13.16 -15.43
N ALA A 26 -7.12 14.20 -15.80
CA ALA A 26 -7.25 14.66 -17.19
C ALA A 26 -5.91 15.12 -17.84
N LYS A 27 -4.87 15.35 -17.03
CA LYS A 27 -3.51 15.68 -17.53
C LYS A 27 -2.70 14.43 -17.85
N LEU A 28 -3.18 13.24 -17.49
CA LEU A 28 -2.46 12.00 -17.65
C LEU A 28 -2.75 11.38 -19.03
N PRO A 29 -1.80 10.60 -19.58
CA PRO A 29 -2.05 9.84 -20.80
C PRO A 29 -3.18 8.83 -20.58
N VAL A 30 -4.25 8.96 -21.38
CA VAL A 30 -5.34 7.96 -21.40
C VAL A 30 -4.80 6.62 -21.90
N GLY A 31 -5.13 5.54 -21.21
CA GLY A 31 -4.64 4.23 -21.61
C GLY A 31 -4.84 3.17 -20.54
N GLN A 32 -4.30 2.00 -20.83
CA GLN A 32 -4.29 0.85 -19.94
C GLN A 32 -2.85 0.40 -19.73
N TYR A 33 -2.46 0.24 -18.48
CA TYR A 33 -1.10 -0.05 -18.04
C TYR A 33 -1.12 -1.25 -17.12
N ARG A 34 -0.28 -2.25 -17.37
CA ARG A 34 -0.27 -3.49 -16.60
C ARG A 34 1.08 -3.68 -15.93
N ASN A 35 1.06 -4.09 -14.68
CA ASN A 35 2.24 -4.49 -13.92
C ASN A 35 1.96 -5.76 -13.12
N ALA A 36 3.02 -6.50 -12.83
CA ALA A 36 2.96 -7.69 -11.99
C ALA A 36 4.21 -7.77 -11.11
N MET A 37 4.00 -8.19 -9.87
CA MET A 37 5.05 -8.45 -8.89
C MET A 37 4.91 -9.89 -8.42
N ARG A 38 6.00 -10.64 -8.37
CA ARG A 38 6.04 -12.00 -7.81
C ARG A 38 6.83 -11.99 -6.51
N ILE A 39 6.31 -12.63 -5.51
CA ILE A 39 6.91 -12.78 -4.18
C ILE A 39 6.87 -14.25 -3.76
N ASP A 40 7.73 -14.62 -2.81
CA ASP A 40 7.91 -16.02 -2.40
C ASP A 40 6.64 -16.64 -1.79
N GLY A 41 5.94 -15.90 -0.90
CA GLY A 41 4.87 -16.48 -0.10
C GLY A 41 5.40 -17.48 0.94
N TYR A 42 4.51 -18.29 1.52
CA TYR A 42 4.87 -19.32 2.49
C TYR A 42 4.71 -20.74 1.92
N GLU A 43 3.58 -21.03 1.28
CA GLU A 43 3.29 -22.33 0.68
C GLU A 43 3.55 -22.36 -0.83
N ARG A 44 3.57 -21.23 -1.47
CA ARG A 44 3.79 -21.05 -2.92
C ARG A 44 4.14 -19.61 -3.23
N GLU A 45 4.69 -19.38 -4.40
CA GLU A 45 4.85 -18.06 -4.97
C GLU A 45 3.48 -17.36 -5.13
N ILE A 46 3.47 -16.05 -4.92
CA ILE A 46 2.29 -15.21 -5.02
C ILE A 46 2.52 -14.17 -6.12
N ASP A 47 1.64 -14.14 -7.08
CA ASP A 47 1.59 -13.11 -8.11
C ASP A 47 0.57 -12.04 -7.70
N LEU A 48 1.02 -10.79 -7.66
CA LEU A 48 0.19 -9.60 -7.53
C LEU A 48 0.15 -8.93 -8.91
N VAL A 49 -1.00 -8.90 -9.52
CA VAL A 49 -1.19 -8.38 -10.88
C VAL A 49 -2.14 -7.21 -10.83
N ALA A 50 -1.78 -6.09 -11.45
CA ALA A 50 -2.65 -4.93 -11.58
C ALA A 50 -2.76 -4.49 -13.04
N THR A 51 -3.97 -4.16 -13.45
CA THR A 51 -4.26 -3.45 -14.69
C THR A 51 -4.87 -2.10 -14.31
N LEU A 52 -4.15 -1.03 -14.59
CA LEU A 52 -4.57 0.34 -14.30
C LEU A 52 -5.06 1.01 -15.57
N THR A 53 -6.29 1.53 -15.55
CA THR A 53 -6.91 2.23 -16.67
C THR A 53 -7.11 3.69 -16.31
N ILE A 54 -6.62 4.60 -17.15
CA ILE A 54 -6.82 6.06 -17.03
C ILE A 54 -7.80 6.50 -18.13
N ASN A 55 -8.86 7.18 -17.73
CA ASN A 55 -9.84 7.77 -18.64
C ASN A 55 -10.53 8.99 -18.01
N ASP A 56 -11.48 9.59 -18.72
CA ASP A 56 -12.21 10.80 -18.28
C ASP A 56 -13.03 10.59 -17.00
N ALA A 57 -13.37 9.35 -16.63
CA ALA A 57 -14.11 9.05 -15.41
C ALA A 57 -13.20 8.95 -14.17
N GLY A 58 -11.86 8.85 -14.37
CA GLY A 58 -10.88 8.69 -13.31
C GLY A 58 -9.89 7.57 -13.58
N ILE A 59 -9.46 6.91 -12.51
CA ILE A 59 -8.53 5.79 -12.55
C ILE A 59 -9.25 4.53 -12.06
N ALA A 60 -9.15 3.46 -12.82
CA ALA A 60 -9.61 2.13 -12.40
C ALA A 60 -8.41 1.20 -12.27
N ILE A 61 -8.35 0.45 -11.19
CA ILE A 61 -7.31 -0.55 -10.90
C ILE A 61 -8.01 -1.89 -10.73
N ASP A 62 -7.69 -2.83 -11.59
CA ASP A 62 -8.21 -4.19 -11.54
C ASP A 62 -7.06 -5.16 -11.23
N PHE A 63 -7.24 -5.95 -10.18
CA PHE A 63 -6.28 -6.95 -9.74
C PHE A 63 -6.59 -8.36 -10.29
N ASP A 64 -7.28 -8.45 -11.42
CA ASP A 64 -7.50 -9.73 -12.10
C ASP A 64 -6.17 -10.40 -12.49
N GLY A 65 -6.07 -11.71 -12.25
CA GLY A 65 -4.85 -12.49 -12.42
C GLY A 65 -3.96 -12.56 -11.17
N THR A 66 -4.34 -11.90 -10.07
CA THR A 66 -3.67 -12.07 -8.77
C THR A 66 -3.97 -13.46 -8.18
N SER A 67 -3.00 -14.04 -7.49
CA SER A 67 -3.10 -15.36 -6.86
C SER A 67 -4.27 -15.48 -5.90
N ASP A 68 -4.76 -16.72 -5.74
CA ASP A 68 -5.79 -17.07 -4.76
C ASP A 68 -5.32 -16.88 -3.31
N VAL A 69 -6.27 -16.95 -2.36
CA VAL A 69 -5.99 -16.87 -0.92
C VAL A 69 -4.93 -17.87 -0.47
N SER A 70 -4.11 -17.45 0.49
CA SER A 70 -3.16 -18.28 1.20
C SER A 70 -3.82 -18.98 2.40
N SER A 71 -3.30 -20.14 2.79
CA SER A 71 -3.66 -20.79 4.06
C SER A 71 -3.10 -20.05 5.28
N TYR A 72 -2.14 -19.16 5.09
CA TYR A 72 -1.52 -18.31 6.11
C TYR A 72 -2.25 -16.98 6.29
N GLY A 73 -2.00 -16.30 7.39
CA GLY A 73 -2.67 -15.06 7.78
C GLY A 73 -2.29 -13.81 6.99
N ILE A 74 -1.76 -13.96 5.79
CA ILE A 74 -1.29 -12.86 4.92
C ILE A 74 -2.34 -12.33 3.94
N ASN A 75 -3.54 -12.90 3.96
CA ASN A 75 -4.62 -12.47 3.05
C ASN A 75 -5.10 -11.06 3.36
N VAL A 76 -5.59 -10.37 2.34
CA VAL A 76 -5.97 -8.96 2.39
C VAL A 76 -7.47 -8.81 2.12
N PRO A 77 -8.24 -8.17 3.04
CA PRO A 77 -9.62 -7.79 2.75
C PRO A 77 -9.68 -6.71 1.67
N ILE A 78 -10.74 -6.70 0.87
CA ILE A 78 -10.88 -5.76 -0.25
C ILE A 78 -10.74 -4.28 0.19
N THR A 79 -11.26 -3.92 1.35
CA THR A 79 -11.15 -2.54 1.86
C THR A 79 -9.71 -2.09 2.13
N TYR A 80 -8.85 -3.03 2.53
CA TYR A 80 -7.43 -2.76 2.70
C TYR A 80 -6.73 -2.61 1.34
N THR A 81 -7.10 -3.47 0.39
CA THR A 81 -6.62 -3.39 -1.00
C THR A 81 -6.99 -2.06 -1.64
N GLU A 82 -8.25 -1.61 -1.49
CA GLU A 82 -8.73 -0.31 -1.96
C GLU A 82 -7.92 0.84 -1.34
N ALA A 83 -7.68 0.79 -0.03
CA ALA A 83 -6.94 1.82 0.68
C ALA A 83 -5.49 1.95 0.18
N TYR A 84 -4.77 0.84 0.10
CA TYR A 84 -3.35 0.88 -0.28
C TYR A 84 -3.12 1.09 -1.78
N ALA A 85 -3.98 0.56 -2.64
CA ALA A 85 -3.94 0.84 -4.07
C ALA A 85 -4.23 2.33 -4.36
N SER A 86 -5.27 2.89 -3.72
CA SER A 86 -5.59 4.32 -3.82
C SER A 86 -4.47 5.19 -3.26
N PHE A 87 -3.83 4.77 -2.17
CA PHE A 87 -2.68 5.45 -1.60
C PHE A 87 -1.51 5.52 -2.61
N GLY A 88 -1.18 4.42 -3.30
CA GLY A 88 -0.16 4.41 -4.35
C GLY A 88 -0.43 5.46 -5.44
N VAL A 89 -1.68 5.60 -5.89
CA VAL A 89 -2.08 6.67 -6.83
C VAL A 89 -1.86 8.05 -6.21
N ARG A 90 -2.29 8.24 -4.97
CA ARG A 90 -2.21 9.54 -4.28
C ARG A 90 -0.79 10.00 -3.98
N CYS A 91 0.18 9.09 -3.90
CA CYS A 91 1.60 9.44 -3.74
C CYS A 91 2.14 10.28 -4.91
N VAL A 92 1.59 10.15 -6.12
CA VAL A 92 2.11 10.79 -7.33
C VAL A 92 1.09 11.65 -8.07
N ILE A 93 -0.20 11.57 -7.72
CA ILE A 93 -1.28 12.31 -8.39
C ILE A 93 -2.08 13.11 -7.38
N GLY A 94 -2.24 14.40 -7.64
CA GLY A 94 -3.09 15.30 -6.88
C GLY A 94 -2.64 15.54 -5.43
N GLY A 95 -1.35 15.65 -5.16
CA GLY A 95 -0.77 15.83 -3.81
C GLY A 95 -1.33 17.02 -3.04
N GLU A 96 -1.71 18.10 -3.73
CA GLU A 96 -2.29 19.31 -3.13
C GLU A 96 -3.80 19.21 -2.84
N ILE A 97 -4.45 18.11 -3.28
CA ILE A 97 -5.89 17.93 -3.10
C ILE A 97 -6.14 17.20 -1.79
N PRO A 98 -7.06 17.67 -0.93
CA PRO A 98 -7.38 17.00 0.32
C PRO A 98 -7.82 15.56 0.12
N ASN A 99 -7.34 14.67 0.98
CA ASN A 99 -7.70 13.25 0.97
C ASN A 99 -9.06 13.06 1.66
N ASN A 100 -10.10 12.85 0.88
CA ASN A 100 -11.47 12.67 1.37
C ASN A 100 -12.29 11.81 0.38
N ALA A 101 -13.56 11.58 0.71
CA ALA A 101 -14.46 10.79 -0.13
C ALA A 101 -14.55 11.31 -1.58
N GLY A 102 -14.43 12.63 -1.80
CA GLY A 102 -14.48 13.22 -3.13
C GLY A 102 -13.28 12.85 -3.99
N SER A 103 -12.07 13.09 -3.50
CA SER A 103 -10.83 12.76 -4.21
C SER A 103 -10.70 11.24 -4.43
N LEU A 104 -11.01 10.43 -3.41
CA LEU A 104 -10.93 8.97 -3.50
C LEU A 104 -11.99 8.36 -4.40
N SER A 105 -13.16 8.97 -4.56
CA SER A 105 -14.22 8.47 -5.46
C SER A 105 -13.83 8.43 -6.94
N THR A 106 -12.73 9.09 -7.32
CA THR A 106 -12.19 9.06 -8.68
C THR A 106 -11.27 7.87 -8.95
N ILE A 107 -10.99 7.08 -7.92
CA ILE A 107 -10.17 5.88 -8.00
C ILE A 107 -11.06 4.68 -7.67
N LYS A 108 -11.19 3.76 -8.61
CA LYS A 108 -11.95 2.50 -8.43
C LYS A 108 -10.98 1.35 -8.36
N VAL A 109 -11.14 0.50 -7.37
CA VAL A 109 -10.30 -0.68 -7.18
C VAL A 109 -11.17 -1.92 -7.16
N THR A 110 -10.78 -2.94 -7.90
CA THR A 110 -11.43 -4.25 -7.94
C THR A 110 -10.40 -5.36 -7.81
N ALA A 111 -10.82 -6.47 -7.19
CA ALA A 111 -10.06 -7.71 -7.15
C ALA A 111 -11.02 -8.89 -7.18
N PRO A 112 -10.69 -10.01 -7.85
CA PRO A 112 -11.54 -11.19 -7.88
C PRO A 112 -11.84 -11.71 -6.48
N ALA A 113 -13.08 -12.09 -6.22
CA ALA A 113 -13.47 -12.72 -4.96
C ALA A 113 -12.69 -14.04 -4.77
N GLY A 114 -12.09 -14.23 -3.61
CA GLY A 114 -11.24 -15.40 -3.33
C GLY A 114 -9.78 -15.23 -3.75
N SER A 115 -9.41 -14.12 -4.37
CA SER A 115 -7.98 -13.78 -4.51
C SER A 115 -7.39 -13.34 -3.18
N ILE A 116 -6.07 -13.40 -3.06
CA ILE A 116 -5.35 -12.95 -1.84
C ILE A 116 -5.62 -11.47 -1.50
N LEU A 117 -6.04 -10.66 -2.47
CA LEU A 117 -6.37 -9.24 -2.34
C LEU A 117 -7.87 -8.98 -2.11
N ASN A 118 -8.70 -10.00 -2.14
CA ASN A 118 -10.14 -9.93 -1.82
C ASN A 118 -10.55 -11.20 -1.08
N ALA A 119 -9.91 -11.43 0.04
CA ALA A 119 -10.10 -12.61 0.85
C ALA A 119 -11.48 -12.58 1.54
N PRO A 120 -12.33 -13.59 1.32
CA PRO A 120 -13.62 -13.68 1.98
C PRO A 120 -13.45 -14.09 3.45
N HIS A 121 -14.43 -13.73 4.29
CA HIS A 121 -14.51 -14.30 5.64
C HIS A 121 -14.79 -15.83 5.54
N PRO A 122 -14.13 -16.69 6.36
CA PRO A 122 -13.28 -16.40 7.52
C PRO A 122 -11.76 -16.53 7.26
N CYS A 123 -11.26 -16.18 6.07
CA CYS A 123 -9.82 -16.24 5.80
C CYS A 123 -8.99 -15.50 6.86
N ALA A 124 -7.83 -16.05 7.20
CA ALA A 124 -6.91 -15.44 8.15
C ALA A 124 -6.23 -14.19 7.54
N VAL A 125 -6.32 -13.06 8.23
CA VAL A 125 -5.87 -11.73 7.74
C VAL A 125 -4.99 -10.98 8.76
N THR A 126 -4.47 -11.66 9.78
CA THR A 126 -3.74 -11.01 10.87
C THR A 126 -2.50 -10.27 10.38
N ALA A 127 -1.76 -10.85 9.44
CA ALA A 127 -0.56 -10.28 8.84
C ALA A 127 -0.81 -9.70 7.42
N ARG A 128 -2.02 -9.21 7.14
CA ARG A 128 -2.41 -8.62 5.84
C ARG A 128 -1.46 -7.52 5.35
N HIS A 129 -0.75 -6.85 6.26
CA HIS A 129 0.22 -5.83 5.92
C HIS A 129 1.40 -6.37 5.10
N VAL A 130 1.75 -7.64 5.25
CA VAL A 130 2.84 -8.28 4.48
C VAL A 130 2.59 -8.15 2.97
N ILE A 131 1.37 -8.46 2.53
CA ILE A 131 0.98 -8.31 1.12
C ILE A 131 0.56 -6.87 0.81
N GLY A 132 -0.23 -6.26 1.70
CA GLY A 132 -0.79 -4.94 1.45
C GLY A 132 0.25 -3.83 1.26
N GLN A 133 1.40 -3.92 1.92
CA GLN A 133 2.51 -2.97 1.77
C GLN A 133 3.10 -2.95 0.34
N MET A 134 2.92 -4.01 -0.43
CA MET A 134 3.43 -4.11 -1.80
C MET A 134 2.50 -3.46 -2.83
N LEU A 135 1.22 -3.25 -2.51
CA LEU A 135 0.23 -2.75 -3.45
C LEU A 135 0.57 -1.36 -4.04
N PRO A 136 1.08 -0.40 -3.25
CA PRO A 136 1.52 0.87 -3.83
C PRO A 136 2.58 0.70 -4.91
N ASP A 137 3.59 -0.17 -4.71
CA ASP A 137 4.63 -0.40 -5.71
C ASP A 137 4.08 -1.11 -6.95
N VAL A 138 3.16 -2.06 -6.80
CA VAL A 138 2.47 -2.68 -7.94
C VAL A 138 1.71 -1.63 -8.77
N VAL A 139 1.01 -0.70 -8.12
CA VAL A 139 0.28 0.41 -8.76
C VAL A 139 1.24 1.42 -9.39
N LEU A 140 2.32 1.77 -8.68
CA LEU A 140 3.36 2.66 -9.19
C LEU A 140 4.05 2.08 -10.42
N GLY A 141 4.24 0.76 -10.50
CA GLY A 141 4.75 0.09 -11.69
C GLY A 141 3.83 0.22 -12.93
N CYS A 142 2.50 0.33 -12.73
CA CYS A 142 1.58 0.71 -13.80
C CYS A 142 1.74 2.19 -14.18
N LEU A 143 1.74 3.08 -13.18
CA LEU A 143 1.85 4.52 -13.39
C LEU A 143 3.20 4.94 -14.00
N GLY A 144 4.28 4.22 -13.69
CA GLY A 144 5.60 4.47 -14.26
C GLY A 144 5.65 4.33 -15.78
N GLN A 145 4.74 3.54 -16.36
CA GLN A 145 4.60 3.44 -17.82
C GLN A 145 3.90 4.66 -18.44
N ALA A 146 3.02 5.31 -17.67
CA ALA A 146 2.27 6.49 -18.11
C ALA A 146 3.04 7.80 -17.84
N ILE A 147 3.69 7.90 -16.67
CA ILE A 147 4.33 9.12 -16.16
C ILE A 147 5.71 8.81 -15.55
N PRO A 148 6.68 8.29 -16.34
CA PRO A 148 7.97 7.81 -15.83
C PRO A 148 8.75 8.86 -15.06
N ASP A 149 8.60 10.14 -15.40
CA ASP A 149 9.31 11.24 -14.75
C ASP A 149 8.79 11.59 -13.35
N ARG A 150 7.69 10.98 -12.91
CA ARG A 150 7.02 11.25 -11.63
C ARG A 150 7.04 10.08 -10.68
N VAL A 151 7.29 8.88 -11.17
CA VAL A 151 7.24 7.65 -10.39
C VAL A 151 8.65 7.21 -10.00
N PRO A 152 8.93 6.94 -8.71
CA PRO A 152 10.19 6.37 -8.30
C PRO A 152 10.32 4.90 -8.74
N ALA A 153 11.53 4.40 -8.76
CA ALA A 153 11.78 2.97 -8.82
C ALA A 153 11.21 2.29 -7.55
N GLU A 154 11.01 0.98 -7.63
CA GLU A 154 10.56 0.18 -6.48
C GLU A 154 11.42 0.44 -5.24
N GLY A 155 10.74 0.57 -4.10
CA GLY A 155 11.35 0.55 -2.79
C GLY A 155 11.51 -0.88 -2.27
N THR A 156 11.62 -1.03 -0.96
CA THR A 156 11.65 -2.37 -0.35
C THR A 156 10.29 -3.06 -0.35
N SER A 157 9.23 -2.34 -0.58
CA SER A 157 7.83 -2.80 -0.66
C SER A 157 7.33 -3.58 0.56
N CYS A 158 8.16 -3.82 1.56
CA CYS A 158 7.78 -4.56 2.75
C CYS A 158 8.44 -3.99 4.01
N LEU A 159 7.84 -4.31 5.14
CA LEU A 159 8.42 -4.07 6.45
C LEU A 159 9.06 -5.38 6.95
N TRP A 160 10.31 -5.31 7.33
CA TRP A 160 10.94 -6.41 8.03
C TRP A 160 10.57 -6.33 9.51
N ASN A 161 9.89 -7.37 10.01
CA ASN A 161 9.35 -7.45 11.35
C ASN A 161 10.05 -8.55 12.18
N PRO A 162 11.32 -8.37 12.60
CA PRO A 162 11.94 -9.31 13.51
C PRO A 162 11.21 -9.36 14.84
N VAL A 163 10.89 -10.56 15.30
CA VAL A 163 10.40 -10.81 16.65
C VAL A 163 11.54 -11.41 17.45
N LEU A 164 12.03 -10.65 18.42
CA LEU A 164 13.10 -11.07 19.31
C LEU A 164 12.47 -11.59 20.60
N LEU A 165 12.83 -12.82 20.96
CA LEU A 165 12.35 -13.50 22.15
C LEU A 165 13.53 -13.88 23.02
N SER A 166 13.40 -13.72 24.33
CA SER A 166 14.36 -14.23 25.32
C SER A 166 13.62 -14.86 26.48
N GLY A 167 14.21 -15.87 27.10
CA GLY A 167 13.63 -16.58 28.23
C GLY A 167 12.47 -17.54 27.88
N HIS A 168 11.96 -17.51 26.65
CA HIS A 168 10.91 -18.40 26.18
C HIS A 168 11.50 -19.65 25.54
N GLY A 169 11.25 -20.81 26.13
CA GLY A 169 11.73 -22.11 25.61
C GLY A 169 13.24 -22.35 25.76
N LEU A 170 13.94 -21.48 26.48
CA LEU A 170 15.34 -21.73 26.85
C LEU A 170 15.39 -22.81 27.93
N THR A 171 16.40 -23.67 27.86
CA THR A 171 16.70 -24.63 28.95
C THR A 171 17.37 -23.88 30.10
N GLU A 172 17.32 -24.42 31.32
CA GLU A 172 17.99 -23.86 32.50
C GLU A 172 19.48 -23.57 32.28
N THR A 173 20.12 -24.31 31.37
CA THR A 173 21.54 -24.13 31.02
C THR A 173 21.78 -23.00 29.99
N GLN A 174 20.73 -22.47 29.36
CA GLN A 174 20.81 -21.45 28.33
C GLN A 174 20.37 -20.05 28.84
N ALA A 175 19.54 -20.03 29.87
CA ALA A 175 19.09 -18.78 30.50
C ALA A 175 20.04 -18.37 31.61
N ALA A 176 20.37 -17.07 31.71
CA ALA A 176 21.04 -16.56 32.89
C ALA A 176 20.05 -16.55 34.08
N PRO A 177 20.56 -16.67 35.33
CA PRO A 177 19.69 -16.74 36.52
C PRO A 177 18.70 -15.57 36.69
N ASP A 178 19.04 -14.40 36.13
CA ASP A 178 18.24 -13.18 36.21
C ASP A 178 17.49 -12.86 34.91
N ASP A 179 17.52 -13.76 33.89
CA ASP A 179 16.85 -13.52 32.63
C ASP A 179 15.34 -13.49 32.80
N GLN A 180 14.75 -12.33 32.54
CA GLN A 180 13.32 -12.18 32.46
C GLN A 180 12.84 -12.47 31.04
N PRO A 181 11.79 -13.28 30.86
CA PRO A 181 11.22 -13.50 29.54
C PRO A 181 10.76 -12.17 28.93
N PHE A 182 11.20 -11.88 27.70
CA PHE A 182 10.69 -10.76 26.93
C PHE A 182 10.36 -11.15 25.49
N ALA A 183 9.45 -10.38 24.91
CA ALA A 183 9.15 -10.41 23.49
C ALA A 183 9.19 -8.98 22.95
N MET A 184 9.99 -8.75 21.95
CA MET A 184 10.10 -7.45 21.29
C MET A 184 9.86 -7.63 19.79
N ASN A 185 8.89 -6.88 19.25
CA ASN A 185 8.65 -6.80 17.82
C ASN A 185 9.21 -5.49 17.30
N THR A 186 10.10 -5.55 16.33
CA THR A 186 10.70 -4.38 15.69
C THR A 186 10.26 -4.31 14.22
N PHE A 187 10.15 -3.08 13.72
CA PHE A 187 9.78 -2.83 12.33
C PHE A 187 10.93 -2.06 11.67
N HIS A 188 11.45 -2.61 10.59
CA HIS A 188 12.51 -1.99 9.81
C HIS A 188 12.04 -1.71 8.39
N ALA A 189 12.34 -0.51 7.91
CA ALA A 189 12.10 -0.11 6.53
C ALA A 189 13.42 -0.04 5.79
N GLY A 190 13.45 -0.51 4.55
CA GLY A 190 14.67 -0.58 3.75
C GLY A 190 14.97 0.67 2.93
N GLY A 191 13.98 1.56 2.76
CA GLY A 191 14.15 2.79 2.01
C GLY A 191 13.33 2.87 0.72
N THR A 192 13.44 3.99 0.02
CA THR A 192 12.77 4.24 -1.25
C THR A 192 13.68 3.87 -2.42
N GLY A 193 13.08 3.52 -3.56
CA GLY A 193 13.80 3.42 -4.82
C GLY A 193 14.32 4.76 -5.32
N ALA A 194 15.19 4.73 -6.33
CA ALA A 194 15.70 5.93 -6.98
C ALA A 194 14.55 6.72 -7.62
N ARG A 195 14.67 8.03 -7.62
CA ARG A 195 13.73 8.96 -8.24
C ARG A 195 14.31 9.55 -9.50
N PRO A 196 13.52 10.05 -10.45
CA PRO A 196 14.06 10.75 -11.60
C PRO A 196 15.05 11.86 -11.19
N GLY A 197 16.32 11.71 -11.57
CA GLY A 197 17.39 12.65 -11.24
C GLY A 197 17.85 12.73 -9.78
N LYS A 198 17.45 11.77 -8.93
CA LYS A 198 17.83 11.73 -7.50
C LYS A 198 17.98 10.28 -7.02
N ASP A 199 18.87 10.07 -6.07
CA ASP A 199 19.01 8.78 -5.39
C ASP A 199 17.79 8.46 -4.52
N GLY A 200 17.57 7.20 -4.22
CA GLY A 200 16.64 6.73 -3.22
C GLY A 200 17.04 7.19 -1.81
N LEU A 201 16.10 7.14 -0.88
CA LEU A 201 16.33 7.49 0.53
C LEU A 201 16.47 6.21 1.34
N SER A 202 17.55 6.13 2.13
CA SER A 202 17.78 4.99 3.02
C SER A 202 16.84 5.02 4.21
N ALA A 203 16.47 3.84 4.71
CA ALA A 203 15.69 3.65 5.95
C ALA A 203 14.35 4.42 6.00
N THR A 204 13.77 4.76 4.86
CA THR A 204 12.48 5.45 4.76
C THR A 204 11.39 4.44 4.42
N ALA A 205 10.33 4.39 5.23
CA ALA A 205 9.18 3.52 4.95
C ALA A 205 8.30 4.14 3.85
N PHE A 206 8.72 3.98 2.60
CA PHE A 206 7.96 4.42 1.44
C PHE A 206 7.37 3.19 0.72
N PRO A 207 6.16 3.29 0.15
CA PRO A 207 5.31 4.49 0.16
C PRO A 207 4.48 4.67 1.43
N SER A 208 4.41 3.68 2.29
CA SER A 208 3.44 3.65 3.40
C SER A 208 3.68 4.69 4.51
N GLY A 209 4.91 5.22 4.64
CA GLY A 209 5.23 6.19 5.69
C GLY A 209 4.97 5.71 7.12
N VAL A 210 4.81 4.39 7.32
CA VAL A 210 4.34 3.79 8.57
C VAL A 210 5.28 4.10 9.74
N ARG A 211 6.57 4.23 9.47
CA ARG A 211 7.55 4.48 10.51
C ARG A 211 8.81 5.14 9.94
N ASN A 212 9.21 6.22 10.54
CA ASN A 212 10.53 6.81 10.36
C ASN A 212 11.38 6.44 11.58
N THR A 213 12.12 5.34 11.47
CA THR A 213 13.09 4.98 12.51
C THR A 213 14.40 5.69 12.18
N PRO A 214 15.01 6.45 13.13
CA PRO A 214 16.33 7.01 12.92
C PRO A 214 17.33 5.91 12.57
N VAL A 215 18.23 6.18 11.63
CA VAL A 215 19.28 5.24 11.20
C VAL A 215 20.30 5.04 12.33
N GLU A 216 20.44 6.05 13.16
CA GLU A 216 21.34 6.05 14.32
C GLU A 216 20.53 5.85 15.60
N ILE A 217 20.75 4.75 16.27
CA ILE A 217 20.31 4.46 17.63
C ILE A 217 21.56 4.28 18.49
#